data_2808df0a61fb867a15772fe552a59c73
#
_entry.id   2808df0a61fb867a15772fe552a59c73
#
_cell.length_a   1.000
_cell.length_b   1.000
_cell.length_c   1.000
_cell.angle_alpha   90.00
_cell.angle_beta   90.00
_cell.angle_gamma   90.00
#
_symmetry.space_group_name_H-M   'P 1'
#
loop_
_entity.id
_entity.type
_entity.pdbx_description
1 polymer ?
#
loop_
_entity_poly.entity_id
_entity_poly.type
_entity_poly.pdbx_seq_one_letter_code
_entity_poly.pdbx_strand_id
1 'polypeptide(L)'
;MKLELSQEKTYVTDLRTEGIRFLGFVVRAERKRKTPDPRTWNALLVGKPYPDLQRLKKKVDSIKEKIREIGTAGTPKLQVVQITRVNEAIMGLAQYYQPSICSLTFNAIDTRVNFCALHVWKRMYPVRYNQMQVPLKELTNLPERHKGYNSRTFAVKYEGLWVGLTYAFITHSKYERRPFDQRMTPYTEEGRNIYRAYQKRNRPPPQERPSINTPEDMYIACFSKGRRRKYNFEYYMNREYAYNRDRGKCKCCGIELTSEVPKHCHHIQNTLHIDSINKVSNLAWLCAVCHEMVHTGTVFPGVTAKTAEKIDKYREKLRM
;
A
#
# COMPACT_ATOMS: atom_id res chain seq x y z
N MET A 1 -3.72 41.24 1.11
CA MET A 1 -5.05 40.67 1.35
C MET A 1 -5.26 40.54 2.83
N LYS A 2 -6.27 41.19 3.40
CA LYS A 2 -6.73 40.93 4.79
C LYS A 2 -7.70 39.74 4.71
N LEU A 3 -7.33 38.61 5.30
CA LEU A 3 -8.22 37.48 5.46
C LEU A 3 -9.07 37.73 6.72
N GLU A 4 -10.38 37.79 6.58
CA GLU A 4 -11.29 37.85 7.72
C GLU A 4 -11.72 36.45 8.13
N LEU A 5 -11.69 36.19 9.44
CA LEU A 5 -12.18 34.91 9.98
C LEU A 5 -13.70 34.88 9.92
N SER A 6 -14.27 33.81 9.37
CA SER A 6 -15.72 33.60 9.40
C SER A 6 -16.15 33.37 10.84
N GLN A 7 -16.98 34.27 11.39
CA GLN A 7 -17.50 34.18 12.77
C GLN A 7 -18.32 32.90 12.97
N GLU A 8 -19.08 32.47 11.97
CA GLU A 8 -19.90 31.24 12.01
C GLU A 8 -19.07 29.94 12.03
N LYS A 9 -17.81 29.99 11.53
CA LYS A 9 -16.94 28.81 11.41
C LYS A 9 -15.79 28.83 12.40
N THR A 10 -15.64 29.89 13.18
CA THR A 10 -14.54 30.06 14.13
C THR A 10 -15.06 30.03 15.55
N TYR A 11 -14.77 28.96 16.27
CA TYR A 11 -15.19 28.78 17.67
C TYR A 11 -14.08 28.08 18.45
N VAL A 12 -14.07 28.31 19.76
CA VAL A 12 -13.18 27.67 20.70
C VAL A 12 -13.92 26.50 21.36
N THR A 13 -13.34 25.32 21.27
CA THR A 13 -13.94 24.09 21.84
C THR A 13 -13.07 23.57 22.99
N ASP A 14 -13.69 23.25 24.12
CA ASP A 14 -13.01 22.51 25.19
C ASP A 14 -12.93 21.03 24.82
N LEU A 15 -11.73 20.58 24.45
CA LEU A 15 -11.48 19.19 24.04
C LEU A 15 -11.69 18.15 25.16
N ARG A 16 -11.89 18.59 26.41
CA ARG A 16 -12.20 17.70 27.55
C ARG A 16 -13.66 17.23 27.51
N THR A 17 -14.53 18.06 26.99
CA THR A 17 -15.99 17.83 26.92
C THR A 17 -16.42 17.39 25.54
N GLU A 18 -15.86 18.00 24.49
CA GLU A 18 -16.24 17.74 23.10
C GLU A 18 -15.03 17.54 22.21
N GLY A 19 -15.13 16.64 21.22
CA GLY A 19 -14.09 16.42 20.22
C GLY A 19 -14.26 17.33 19.02
N ILE A 20 -13.18 17.94 18.55
CA ILE A 20 -13.19 18.69 17.29
C ILE A 20 -13.01 17.77 16.10
N ARG A 21 -13.75 18.07 15.03
CA ARG A 21 -13.65 17.39 13.74
C ARG A 21 -12.74 18.18 12.81
N PHE A 22 -11.65 17.55 12.39
CA PHE A 22 -10.69 18.14 11.47
C PHE A 22 -10.22 17.12 10.45
N LEU A 23 -10.32 17.43 9.17
CA LEU A 23 -9.86 16.59 8.05
C LEU A 23 -10.27 15.10 8.15
N GLY A 24 -11.48 14.82 8.62
CA GLY A 24 -11.97 13.44 8.76
C GLY A 24 -11.52 12.71 10.01
N PHE A 25 -10.89 13.41 10.94
CA PHE A 25 -10.55 12.94 12.25
C PHE A 25 -11.38 13.64 13.33
N VAL A 26 -11.56 12.96 14.46
CA VAL A 26 -12.09 13.56 15.70
C VAL A 26 -10.96 13.59 16.70
N VAL A 27 -10.55 14.78 17.14
CA VAL A 27 -9.52 14.95 18.18
C VAL A 27 -10.19 15.21 19.52
N ARG A 28 -9.83 14.43 20.53
CA ARG A 28 -10.32 14.53 21.91
C ARG A 28 -9.15 14.62 22.88
N ALA A 29 -9.35 15.33 23.99
CA ALA A 29 -8.40 15.30 25.10
C ALA A 29 -8.75 14.14 26.04
N GLU A 30 -7.82 13.22 26.22
CA GLU A 30 -8.01 12.09 27.12
C GLU A 30 -6.91 12.05 28.18
N ARG A 31 -7.25 11.52 29.35
CA ARG A 31 -6.26 11.33 30.41
C ARG A 31 -5.14 10.41 29.93
N LYS A 32 -3.92 10.81 30.22
CA LYS A 32 -2.76 9.95 30.06
C LYS A 32 -2.92 8.76 30.99
N ARG A 33 -2.72 7.53 30.51
CA ARG A 33 -2.61 6.37 31.40
C ARG A 33 -1.51 6.63 32.41
N LYS A 34 -1.75 6.30 33.69
CA LYS A 34 -0.74 6.40 34.74
C LYS A 34 0.56 5.77 34.26
N THR A 35 1.59 6.59 34.12
CA THR A 35 2.96 6.11 33.91
C THR A 35 3.67 6.11 35.24
N PRO A 36 4.60 5.18 35.51
CA PRO A 36 5.34 5.15 36.77
C PRO A 36 6.23 6.37 37.01
N ASP A 37 6.44 7.23 36.01
CA ASP A 37 7.32 8.41 36.13
C ASP A 37 6.57 9.60 36.78
N PRO A 38 6.91 9.98 38.03
CA PRO A 38 6.28 11.08 38.74
C PRO A 38 6.38 12.43 38.04
N ARG A 39 7.44 12.63 37.24
CA ARG A 39 7.67 13.87 36.47
C ARG A 39 6.62 14.11 35.37
N THR A 40 5.89 13.07 34.95
CA THR A 40 4.88 13.16 33.91
C THR A 40 3.43 13.19 34.43
N TRP A 41 3.26 13.20 35.78
CA TRP A 41 1.93 13.21 36.40
C TRP A 41 1.14 14.48 36.13
N ASN A 42 1.81 15.61 35.95
CA ASN A 42 1.15 16.91 35.68
C ASN A 42 0.64 17.07 34.24
N ALA A 43 1.07 16.24 33.30
CA ALA A 43 0.49 16.22 31.95
C ALA A 43 -0.80 15.39 31.94
N LEU A 44 -1.88 15.93 32.51
CA LEU A 44 -3.14 15.23 32.78
C LEU A 44 -3.89 14.82 31.49
N LEU A 45 -3.76 15.57 30.42
CA LEU A 45 -4.55 15.41 29.20
C LEU A 45 -3.66 15.37 27.95
N VAL A 46 -4.06 14.56 26.98
CA VAL A 46 -3.34 14.39 25.70
C VAL A 46 -4.37 14.40 24.60
N GLY A 47 -4.11 15.18 23.55
CA GLY A 47 -4.90 15.14 22.33
C GLY A 47 -4.74 13.79 21.62
N LYS A 48 -5.84 13.11 21.33
CA LYS A 48 -5.87 11.85 20.62
C LYS A 48 -6.76 11.94 19.40
N PRO A 49 -6.22 11.71 18.19
CA PRO A 49 -7.00 11.65 16.97
C PRO A 49 -7.64 10.27 16.80
N TYR A 50 -8.89 10.25 16.42
CA TYR A 50 -9.67 9.07 16.04
C TYR A 50 -10.27 9.27 14.64
N PRO A 51 -10.56 8.22 13.88
CA PRO A 51 -11.32 8.35 12.64
C PRO A 51 -12.71 8.94 12.89
N ASP A 52 -13.14 9.89 12.06
CA ASP A 52 -14.53 10.37 12.06
C ASP A 52 -15.44 9.27 11.52
N LEU A 53 -16.21 8.64 12.41
CA LEU A 53 -17.08 7.51 12.10
C LEU A 53 -18.19 7.85 11.08
N GLN A 54 -18.65 9.09 11.03
CA GLN A 54 -19.67 9.50 10.06
C GLN A 54 -19.13 9.54 8.62
N ARG A 55 -17.94 10.12 8.45
CA ARG A 55 -17.25 10.12 7.15
C ARG A 55 -16.79 8.71 6.77
N LEU A 56 -16.29 7.97 7.75
CA LEU A 56 -15.83 6.61 7.56
C LEU A 56 -16.95 5.69 7.07
N LYS A 57 -18.17 5.80 7.63
CA LYS A 57 -19.33 5.03 7.21
C LYS A 57 -19.58 5.15 5.70
N LYS A 58 -19.59 6.38 5.16
CA LYS A 58 -19.79 6.62 3.72
C LYS A 58 -18.70 5.94 2.87
N LYS A 59 -17.44 5.96 3.32
CA LYS A 59 -16.33 5.30 2.63
C LYS A 59 -16.45 3.78 2.66
N VAL A 60 -16.83 3.21 3.81
CA VAL A 60 -17.08 1.76 3.95
C VAL A 60 -18.26 1.33 3.08
N ASP A 61 -19.33 2.12 3.01
CA ASP A 61 -20.47 1.80 2.15
C ASP A 61 -20.05 1.81 0.67
N SER A 62 -19.23 2.77 0.23
CA SER A 62 -18.65 2.75 -1.12
C SER A 62 -17.78 1.51 -1.39
N ILE A 63 -17.02 1.03 -0.41
CA ILE A 63 -16.25 -0.23 -0.55
C ILE A 63 -17.20 -1.42 -0.70
N LYS A 64 -18.30 -1.46 0.06
CA LYS A 64 -19.31 -2.52 -0.04
C LYS A 64 -20.00 -2.55 -1.42
N GLU A 65 -20.27 -1.39 -2.01
CA GLU A 65 -20.77 -1.33 -3.40
C GLU A 65 -19.78 -1.97 -4.38
N LYS A 66 -18.51 -1.61 -4.30
CA LYS A 66 -17.44 -2.22 -5.13
C LYS A 66 -17.35 -3.75 -4.94
N ILE A 67 -17.57 -4.24 -3.71
CA ILE A 67 -17.63 -5.70 -3.45
C ILE A 67 -18.85 -6.33 -4.15
N ARG A 68 -20.01 -5.67 -4.16
CA ARG A 68 -21.20 -6.16 -4.88
C ARG A 68 -20.96 -6.22 -6.38
N GLU A 69 -20.18 -5.28 -6.95
CA GLU A 69 -19.78 -5.29 -8.36
C GLU A 69 -18.95 -6.53 -8.71
N ILE A 70 -18.17 -7.11 -7.77
CA ILE A 70 -17.49 -8.39 -7.99
C ILE A 70 -18.52 -9.47 -8.33
N GLY A 71 -19.65 -9.48 -7.62
CA GLY A 71 -20.71 -10.48 -7.80
C GLY A 71 -21.46 -10.37 -9.14
N THR A 72 -21.40 -9.23 -9.79
CA THR A 72 -22.00 -8.99 -11.11
C THR A 72 -21.00 -9.10 -12.26
N ALA A 73 -19.73 -9.25 -11.94
CA ALA A 73 -18.63 -9.35 -12.91
C ALA A 73 -18.55 -10.72 -13.59
N GLY A 74 -19.51 -11.19 -14.26
CA GLY A 74 -19.72 -12.46 -14.99
C GLY A 74 -18.55 -13.43 -15.23
N THR A 75 -17.29 -12.99 -15.18
CA THR A 75 -16.11 -13.84 -15.42
C THR A 75 -15.03 -13.66 -14.34
N PRO A 76 -14.22 -14.72 -14.06
CA PRO A 76 -13.12 -14.62 -13.11
C PRO A 76 -12.12 -13.48 -13.45
N LYS A 77 -11.91 -13.20 -14.72
CA LYS A 77 -11.06 -12.09 -15.20
C LYS A 77 -11.55 -10.74 -14.68
N LEU A 78 -12.85 -10.46 -14.87
CA LEU A 78 -13.47 -9.21 -14.40
C LEU A 78 -13.53 -9.15 -12.88
N GLN A 79 -13.78 -10.29 -12.22
CA GLN A 79 -13.75 -10.37 -10.75
C GLN A 79 -12.40 -9.96 -10.18
N VAL A 80 -11.29 -10.40 -10.81
CA VAL A 80 -9.93 -10.00 -10.41
C VAL A 80 -9.73 -8.48 -10.51
N VAL A 81 -10.19 -7.85 -11.59
CA VAL A 81 -10.11 -6.38 -11.76
C VAL A 81 -10.90 -5.67 -10.65
N GLN A 82 -12.11 -6.15 -10.35
CA GLN A 82 -12.92 -5.55 -9.28
C GLN A 82 -12.29 -5.76 -7.89
N ILE A 83 -11.71 -6.95 -7.62
CA ILE A 83 -10.97 -7.21 -6.37
C ILE A 83 -9.81 -6.20 -6.23
N THR A 84 -9.08 -5.90 -7.30
CA THR A 84 -8.00 -4.90 -7.27
C THR A 84 -8.53 -3.53 -6.87
N ARG A 85 -9.64 -3.06 -7.47
CA ARG A 85 -10.30 -1.79 -7.10
C ARG A 85 -10.77 -1.73 -5.65
N VAL A 86 -11.30 -2.85 -5.14
CA VAL A 86 -11.68 -2.95 -3.72
C VAL A 86 -10.46 -2.86 -2.82
N ASN A 87 -9.38 -3.57 -3.16
CA ASN A 87 -8.15 -3.56 -2.38
C ASN A 87 -7.49 -2.16 -2.33
N GLU A 88 -7.46 -1.45 -3.44
CA GLU A 88 -7.00 -0.05 -3.50
C GLU A 88 -7.82 0.85 -2.57
N ALA A 89 -9.15 0.68 -2.59
CA ALA A 89 -10.03 1.47 -1.72
C ALA A 89 -9.81 1.15 -0.22
N ILE A 90 -9.62 -0.12 0.15
CA ILE A 90 -9.32 -0.54 1.53
C ILE A 90 -7.95 0.00 1.96
N MET A 91 -6.92 -0.15 1.13
CA MET A 91 -5.57 0.32 1.44
C MET A 91 -5.51 1.84 1.55
N GLY A 92 -6.11 2.56 0.62
CA GLY A 92 -6.17 4.03 0.65
C GLY A 92 -6.88 4.55 1.90
N LEU A 93 -8.00 3.92 2.28
CA LEU A 93 -8.70 4.25 3.52
C LEU A 93 -7.84 3.98 4.76
N ALA A 94 -7.19 2.81 4.81
CA ALA A 94 -6.35 2.44 5.95
C ALA A 94 -5.12 3.35 6.06
N GLN A 95 -4.47 3.70 4.97
CA GLN A 95 -3.34 4.64 4.95
C GLN A 95 -3.76 6.05 5.39
N TYR A 96 -4.93 6.52 4.94
CA TYR A 96 -5.45 7.83 5.34
C TYR A 96 -5.64 7.95 6.85
N TYR A 97 -6.22 6.91 7.49
CA TYR A 97 -6.49 6.93 8.92
C TYR A 97 -5.34 6.41 9.80
N GLN A 98 -4.27 5.89 9.20
CA GLN A 98 -3.11 5.34 9.90
C GLN A 98 -2.50 6.27 10.98
N PRO A 99 -2.44 7.62 10.79
CA PRO A 99 -1.90 8.53 11.81
C PRO A 99 -2.76 8.67 13.06
N SER A 100 -3.91 8.00 13.14
CA SER A 100 -4.84 8.05 14.27
C SER A 100 -4.87 6.76 15.09
N ILE A 101 -5.62 6.77 16.18
CA ILE A 101 -5.93 5.57 16.96
C ILE A 101 -7.04 4.80 16.25
N CYS A 102 -6.66 3.91 15.32
CA CYS A 102 -7.57 3.29 14.36
C CYS A 102 -7.67 1.76 14.43
N SER A 103 -6.89 1.06 15.25
CA SER A 103 -6.83 -0.41 15.23
C SER A 103 -8.20 -1.08 15.42
N LEU A 104 -8.97 -0.68 16.42
CA LEU A 104 -10.33 -1.20 16.64
C LEU A 104 -11.28 -0.84 15.49
N THR A 105 -11.11 0.35 14.94
CA THR A 105 -11.91 0.83 13.81
C THR A 105 -11.62 -0.01 12.56
N PHE A 106 -10.36 -0.36 12.30
CA PHE A 106 -10.00 -1.21 11.16
C PHE A 106 -10.58 -2.61 11.29
N ASN A 107 -10.52 -3.22 12.48
CA ASN A 107 -11.17 -4.52 12.73
C ASN A 107 -12.70 -4.46 12.46
N ALA A 108 -13.35 -3.37 12.87
CA ALA A 108 -14.78 -3.19 12.62
C ALA A 108 -15.10 -2.98 11.13
N ILE A 109 -14.22 -2.31 10.38
CA ILE A 109 -14.32 -2.20 8.92
C ILE A 109 -14.20 -3.57 8.28
N ASP A 110 -13.16 -4.32 8.63
CA ASP A 110 -12.88 -5.64 8.07
C ASP A 110 -14.03 -6.62 8.32
N THR A 111 -14.64 -6.57 9.51
CA THR A 111 -15.84 -7.36 9.83
C THR A 111 -16.99 -7.03 8.87
N ARG A 112 -17.27 -5.74 8.62
CA ARG A 112 -18.35 -5.30 7.72
C ARG A 112 -18.07 -5.65 6.26
N VAL A 113 -16.82 -5.47 5.83
CA VAL A 113 -16.34 -5.82 4.49
C VAL A 113 -16.46 -7.32 4.27
N ASN A 114 -15.99 -8.12 5.22
CA ASN A 114 -16.02 -9.57 5.14
C ASN A 114 -17.45 -10.11 5.14
N PHE A 115 -18.34 -9.52 5.94
CA PHE A 115 -19.76 -9.89 5.92
C PHE A 115 -20.41 -9.60 4.55
N CYS A 116 -20.12 -8.46 3.95
CA CYS A 116 -20.58 -8.15 2.59
C CYS A 116 -20.02 -9.15 1.57
N ALA A 117 -18.74 -9.45 1.64
CA ALA A 117 -18.06 -10.41 0.78
C ALA A 117 -18.68 -11.82 0.92
N LEU A 118 -18.98 -12.27 2.15
CA LEU A 118 -19.64 -13.55 2.40
C LEU A 118 -20.92 -13.69 1.59
N HIS A 119 -21.79 -12.68 1.59
CA HIS A 119 -23.05 -12.71 0.83
C HIS A 119 -22.80 -12.74 -0.68
N VAL A 120 -21.83 -11.98 -1.16
CA VAL A 120 -21.47 -11.96 -2.59
C VAL A 120 -20.93 -13.32 -3.02
N TRP A 121 -19.98 -13.90 -2.27
CA TRP A 121 -19.39 -15.20 -2.61
C TRP A 121 -20.39 -16.37 -2.47
N LYS A 122 -21.28 -16.33 -1.49
CA LYS A 122 -22.39 -17.30 -1.41
C LYS A 122 -23.28 -17.28 -2.64
N ARG A 123 -23.56 -16.08 -3.19
CA ARG A 123 -24.34 -15.96 -4.43
C ARG A 123 -23.58 -16.44 -5.66
N MET A 124 -22.30 -16.10 -5.78
CA MET A 124 -21.46 -16.51 -6.91
C MET A 124 -21.13 -18.00 -6.91
N TYR A 125 -20.92 -18.58 -5.74
CA TYR A 125 -20.43 -19.95 -5.54
C TYR A 125 -21.24 -20.69 -4.46
N PRO A 126 -22.56 -20.95 -4.68
CA PRO A 126 -23.46 -21.43 -3.63
C PRO A 126 -22.96 -22.68 -2.91
N VAL A 127 -22.38 -23.64 -3.64
CA VAL A 127 -21.93 -24.95 -3.10
C VAL A 127 -20.53 -24.87 -2.50
N ARG A 128 -19.64 -24.02 -3.04
CA ARG A 128 -18.19 -24.05 -2.72
C ARG A 128 -17.64 -22.72 -2.19
N TYR A 129 -18.48 -21.79 -1.75
CA TYR A 129 -17.99 -20.50 -1.24
C TYR A 129 -17.00 -20.64 -0.07
N ASN A 130 -17.11 -21.70 0.76
CA ASN A 130 -16.16 -21.99 1.82
C ASN A 130 -14.75 -22.33 1.28
N GLN A 131 -14.67 -22.98 0.10
CA GLN A 131 -13.41 -23.31 -0.55
C GLN A 131 -12.74 -22.06 -1.17
N MET A 132 -13.52 -21.00 -1.38
CA MET A 132 -13.03 -19.71 -1.88
C MET A 132 -12.46 -18.80 -0.77
N GLN A 133 -12.44 -19.29 0.47
CA GLN A 133 -11.75 -18.63 1.57
C GLN A 133 -10.34 -19.22 1.70
N VAL A 134 -9.34 -18.39 1.48
CA VAL A 134 -7.93 -18.81 1.57
C VAL A 134 -7.18 -17.93 2.56
N PRO A 135 -6.13 -18.45 3.20
CA PRO A 135 -5.25 -17.63 4.04
C PRO A 135 -4.62 -16.48 3.24
N LEU A 136 -4.51 -15.29 3.84
CA LEU A 136 -3.89 -14.13 3.20
C LEU A 136 -2.51 -14.44 2.62
N LYS A 137 -1.67 -15.18 3.36
CA LYS A 137 -0.31 -15.56 2.93
C LYS A 137 -0.27 -16.39 1.65
N GLU A 138 -1.37 -17.04 1.25
CA GLU A 138 -1.48 -17.86 0.05
C GLU A 138 -1.97 -17.08 -1.17
N LEU A 139 -2.39 -15.83 -0.97
CA LEU A 139 -2.81 -14.97 -2.06
C LEU A 139 -1.62 -14.55 -2.90
N THR A 140 -1.80 -14.57 -4.22
CA THR A 140 -0.80 -14.08 -5.16
C THR A 140 -0.74 -12.55 -5.19
N ASN A 141 -1.89 -11.90 -5.01
CA ASN A 141 -1.94 -10.44 -4.94
C ASN A 141 -1.45 -9.93 -3.58
N LEU A 142 -0.75 -8.79 -3.58
CA LEU A 142 -0.21 -8.10 -2.40
C LEU A 142 0.70 -9.01 -1.53
N PRO A 143 1.65 -9.79 -2.11
CA PRO A 143 2.38 -10.83 -1.38
C PRO A 143 3.18 -10.27 -0.20
N GLU A 144 3.82 -9.10 -0.33
CA GLU A 144 4.57 -8.49 0.77
C GLU A 144 3.66 -7.98 1.90
N ARG A 145 2.45 -7.50 1.55
CA ARG A 145 1.46 -7.06 2.53
C ARG A 145 0.86 -8.23 3.30
N HIS A 146 0.63 -9.34 2.63
CA HIS A 146 -0.04 -10.52 3.19
C HIS A 146 0.91 -11.50 3.88
N LYS A 147 2.22 -11.28 3.75
CA LYS A 147 3.26 -12.14 4.31
C LYS A 147 3.08 -12.37 5.81
N GLY A 148 3.00 -13.64 6.21
CA GLY A 148 2.87 -14.04 7.62
C GLY A 148 1.45 -14.00 8.20
N TYR A 149 0.43 -13.53 7.44
CA TYR A 149 -0.94 -13.50 7.92
C TYR A 149 -1.69 -14.78 7.57
N ASN A 150 -2.21 -15.49 8.59
CA ASN A 150 -3.01 -16.71 8.44
C ASN A 150 -4.53 -16.44 8.36
N SER A 151 -4.97 -15.19 8.60
CA SER A 151 -6.38 -14.82 8.50
C SER A 151 -6.92 -15.17 7.13
N ARG A 152 -8.12 -15.76 7.07
CA ARG A 152 -8.76 -16.18 5.81
C ARG A 152 -9.56 -15.03 5.23
N THR A 153 -9.53 -14.93 3.91
CA THR A 153 -10.28 -13.93 3.14
C THR A 153 -10.93 -14.58 1.92
N PHE A 154 -11.92 -13.91 1.35
CA PHE A 154 -12.55 -14.35 0.12
C PHE A 154 -11.67 -14.01 -1.09
N ALA A 155 -11.52 -15.02 -1.96
CA ALA A 155 -10.70 -14.95 -3.15
C ALA A 155 -11.36 -15.61 -4.35
N VAL A 156 -10.86 -15.33 -5.54
CA VAL A 156 -11.18 -16.03 -6.78
C VAL A 156 -9.93 -16.68 -7.33
N LYS A 157 -10.09 -17.81 -8.01
CA LYS A 157 -8.98 -18.48 -8.69
C LYS A 157 -8.98 -18.12 -10.16
N TYR A 158 -7.87 -17.54 -10.63
CA TYR A 158 -7.68 -17.18 -12.04
C TYR A 158 -6.29 -17.62 -12.50
N GLU A 159 -6.19 -18.35 -13.62
CA GLU A 159 -4.94 -18.91 -14.15
C GLU A 159 -4.11 -19.69 -13.11
N GLY A 160 -4.78 -20.43 -12.23
CA GLY A 160 -4.12 -21.18 -11.15
C GLY A 160 -3.78 -20.37 -9.90
N LEU A 161 -3.89 -19.04 -9.94
CA LEU A 161 -3.50 -18.10 -8.89
C LEU A 161 -4.70 -17.67 -8.04
N TRP A 162 -4.48 -17.48 -6.73
CA TRP A 162 -5.48 -16.95 -5.82
C TRP A 162 -5.38 -15.43 -5.70
N VAL A 163 -6.43 -14.73 -6.10
CA VAL A 163 -6.56 -13.27 -5.97
C VAL A 163 -7.70 -12.96 -5.03
N GLY A 164 -7.41 -12.31 -3.91
CA GLY A 164 -8.38 -12.10 -2.84
C GLY A 164 -8.39 -10.69 -2.27
N LEU A 165 -9.37 -10.47 -1.39
CA LEU A 165 -9.53 -9.21 -0.67
C LEU A 165 -8.46 -9.06 0.39
N THR A 166 -7.94 -7.83 0.56
CA THR A 166 -7.06 -7.46 1.67
C THR A 166 -7.87 -6.97 2.86
N TYR A 167 -7.21 -6.79 4.01
CA TYR A 167 -7.81 -6.26 5.22
C TYR A 167 -7.16 -4.94 5.66
N ALA A 168 -7.96 -4.05 6.26
CA ALA A 168 -7.48 -2.78 6.79
C ALA A 168 -6.59 -2.97 8.02
N PHE A 169 -6.84 -3.99 8.88
CA PHE A 169 -6.10 -4.24 10.11
C PHE A 169 -4.60 -4.51 9.89
N ILE A 170 -4.21 -4.96 8.68
CA ILE A 170 -2.81 -5.15 8.30
C ILE A 170 -2.04 -3.82 8.36
N THR A 171 -2.73 -2.71 8.14
CA THR A 171 -2.16 -1.37 8.31
C THR A 171 -2.23 -0.97 9.77
N HIS A 172 -1.10 -1.05 10.47
CA HIS A 172 -1.04 -0.70 11.89
C HIS A 172 -1.14 0.81 12.10
N SER A 173 -1.79 1.22 13.21
CA SER A 173 -1.80 2.60 13.64
C SER A 173 -0.37 3.13 13.83
N LYS A 174 -0.08 4.28 13.25
CA LYS A 174 1.19 5.02 13.42
C LYS A 174 1.00 6.24 14.33
N TYR A 175 -0.02 6.23 15.18
CA TYR A 175 -0.19 7.28 16.15
C TYR A 175 0.99 7.30 17.12
N GLU A 176 1.77 8.35 17.04
CA GLU A 176 2.91 8.57 17.93
C GLU A 176 2.67 9.81 18.77
N ARG A 177 2.87 9.65 20.07
CA ARG A 177 2.98 10.78 21.00
C ARG A 177 4.33 11.43 20.81
N ARG A 178 4.37 12.58 20.18
CA ARG A 178 5.61 13.37 20.14
C ARG A 178 5.35 14.77 20.62
N PRO A 179 6.26 15.35 21.40
CA PRO A 179 6.22 16.78 21.63
C PRO A 179 6.34 17.47 20.27
N PHE A 180 5.40 18.34 19.98
CA PHE A 180 5.47 19.17 18.76
C PHE A 180 6.54 20.23 18.99
N ASP A 181 7.58 20.23 18.16
CA ASP A 181 8.54 21.33 18.11
C ASP A 181 7.96 22.45 17.24
N GLN A 182 7.58 23.56 17.88
CA GLN A 182 6.98 24.71 17.17
C GLN A 182 7.88 25.30 16.10
N ARG A 183 9.20 25.09 16.21
CA ARG A 183 10.19 25.53 15.20
C ARG A 183 10.16 24.66 13.95
N MET A 184 9.60 23.44 14.04
CA MET A 184 9.48 22.51 12.91
C MET A 184 8.36 22.96 11.96
N THR A 185 8.64 24.01 11.19
CA THR A 185 7.74 24.60 10.21
C THR A 185 8.31 24.49 8.79
N PRO A 186 7.48 24.29 7.75
CA PRO A 186 7.96 24.27 6.36
C PRO A 186 8.42 25.64 5.86
N TYR A 187 8.04 26.71 6.55
CA TYR A 187 8.26 28.09 6.09
C TYR A 187 9.67 28.64 6.40
N THR A 188 10.38 28.03 7.35
CA THR A 188 11.76 28.45 7.70
C THR A 188 12.77 27.38 7.32
N GLU A 189 14.01 27.78 7.08
CA GLU A 189 15.10 26.83 6.79
C GLU A 189 15.41 25.95 8.00
N GLU A 190 15.45 26.54 9.20
CA GLU A 190 15.62 25.81 10.46
C GLU A 190 14.54 24.74 10.62
N GLY A 191 13.28 25.10 10.41
CA GLY A 191 12.16 24.18 10.53
C GLY A 191 12.24 23.00 9.55
N ARG A 192 12.62 23.27 8.31
CA ARG A 192 12.86 22.20 7.31
C ARG A 192 14.02 21.29 7.71
N ASN A 193 15.08 21.83 8.29
CA ASN A 193 16.22 21.03 8.76
C ASN A 193 15.86 20.16 9.97
N ILE A 194 15.08 20.68 10.93
CA ILE A 194 14.54 19.93 12.06
C ILE A 194 13.67 18.77 11.55
N TYR A 195 12.79 19.04 10.59
CA TYR A 195 11.93 18.00 9.98
C TYR A 195 12.73 16.92 9.25
N ARG A 196 13.76 17.30 8.47
CA ARG A 196 14.64 16.35 7.79
C ARG A 196 15.46 15.49 8.77
N ALA A 197 15.97 16.10 9.84
CA ALA A 197 16.69 15.37 10.90
C ALA A 197 15.76 14.38 11.61
N TYR A 198 14.52 14.79 11.86
CA TYR A 198 13.48 13.97 12.41
C TYR A 198 13.16 12.77 11.51
N GLN A 199 12.95 12.98 10.20
CA GLN A 199 12.71 11.91 9.24
C GLN A 199 13.88 10.92 9.12
N LYS A 200 15.13 11.41 9.21
CA LYS A 200 16.32 10.54 9.17
C LYS A 200 16.39 9.60 10.38
N ARG A 201 16.06 10.07 11.58
CA ARG A 201 16.04 9.26 12.81
C ARG A 201 14.91 8.24 12.83
N ASN A 202 13.79 8.59 12.27
CA ASN A 202 12.55 7.82 12.26
C ASN A 202 12.15 7.54 10.82
N ARG A 203 12.97 6.78 10.09
CA ARG A 203 12.58 6.35 8.75
C ARG A 203 11.23 5.66 8.85
N PRO A 204 10.16 6.24 8.29
CA PRO A 204 8.92 5.50 8.18
C PRO A 204 9.24 4.20 7.45
N PRO A 205 8.59 3.08 7.80
CA PRO A 205 8.64 1.89 6.98
C PRO A 205 8.33 2.31 5.54
N PRO A 206 8.87 1.60 4.54
CA PRO A 206 8.65 1.96 3.14
C PRO A 206 7.15 2.20 2.95
N GLN A 207 6.79 3.46 2.65
CA GLN A 207 5.42 3.77 2.28
C GLN A 207 5.08 2.86 1.11
N GLU A 208 3.94 2.18 1.19
CA GLU A 208 3.35 1.59 0.01
C GLU A 208 3.19 2.71 -1.00
N ARG A 209 3.92 2.62 -2.10
CA ARG A 209 3.88 3.63 -3.14
C ARG A 209 2.58 3.48 -3.91
N PRO A 210 2.13 4.55 -4.58
CA PRO A 210 1.02 4.42 -5.50
C PRO A 210 1.28 3.27 -6.50
N SER A 211 0.22 2.59 -6.87
CA SER A 211 0.25 1.56 -7.89
C SER A 211 0.84 2.11 -9.20
N ILE A 212 1.74 1.36 -9.83
CA ILE A 212 2.22 1.67 -11.19
C ILE A 212 1.18 1.21 -12.21
N ASN A 213 0.48 0.13 -11.90
CA ASN A 213 -0.58 -0.37 -12.74
C ASN A 213 -1.90 0.24 -12.28
N THR A 214 -2.62 0.84 -13.21
CA THR A 214 -4.01 1.19 -12.98
C THR A 214 -4.90 -0.05 -13.04
N PRO A 215 -6.14 -0.02 -12.54
CA PRO A 215 -7.11 -1.09 -12.78
C PRO A 215 -7.29 -1.40 -14.28
N GLU A 216 -7.17 -0.38 -15.12
CA GLU A 216 -7.22 -0.49 -16.59
C GLU A 216 -6.02 -1.28 -17.12
N ASP A 217 -4.81 -1.04 -16.62
CA ASP A 217 -3.61 -1.84 -16.98
C ASP A 217 -3.79 -3.30 -16.63
N MET A 218 -4.37 -3.59 -15.46
CA MET A 218 -4.70 -4.96 -15.04
C MET A 218 -5.76 -5.58 -15.94
N TYR A 219 -6.77 -4.81 -16.35
CA TYR A 219 -7.77 -5.24 -17.31
C TYR A 219 -7.11 -5.61 -18.64
N ILE A 220 -6.28 -4.73 -19.20
CA ILE A 220 -5.54 -4.97 -20.44
C ILE A 220 -4.66 -6.21 -20.30
N ALA A 221 -3.97 -6.38 -19.18
CA ALA A 221 -3.15 -7.55 -18.90
C ALA A 221 -3.95 -8.86 -18.93
N CYS A 222 -5.17 -8.85 -18.38
CA CYS A 222 -6.07 -10.00 -18.39
C CYS A 222 -6.61 -10.35 -19.78
N PHE A 223 -6.85 -9.35 -20.63
CA PHE A 223 -7.51 -9.53 -21.92
C PHE A 223 -6.59 -9.58 -23.13
N SER A 224 -5.27 -9.31 -22.95
CA SER A 224 -4.31 -9.36 -24.06
C SER A 224 -4.13 -10.79 -24.55
N LYS A 225 -4.57 -11.06 -25.79
CA LYS A 225 -4.34 -12.34 -26.46
C LYS A 225 -2.87 -12.47 -26.88
N GLY A 226 -2.33 -13.69 -26.83
CA GLY A 226 -1.02 -14.00 -27.44
C GLY A 226 0.21 -13.61 -26.64
N ARG A 227 0.09 -13.22 -25.38
CA ARG A 227 1.26 -12.96 -24.52
C ARG A 227 2.02 -14.26 -24.27
N ARG A 228 3.32 -14.20 -24.47
CA ARG A 228 4.24 -15.30 -24.15
C ARG A 228 4.07 -15.67 -22.68
N ARG A 229 4.22 -16.97 -22.33
CA ARG A 229 4.09 -17.47 -20.94
C ARG A 229 4.88 -16.66 -19.90
N LYS A 230 6.03 -16.09 -20.31
CA LYS A 230 6.89 -15.23 -19.49
C LYS A 230 6.22 -13.93 -18.99
N TYR A 231 5.36 -13.33 -19.79
CA TYR A 231 4.67 -12.06 -19.49
C TYR A 231 3.19 -12.33 -19.28
N ASN A 232 2.89 -13.26 -18.38
CA ASN A 232 1.54 -13.64 -18.01
C ASN A 232 0.94 -12.69 -16.95
N PHE A 233 -0.25 -13.00 -16.48
CA PHE A 233 -0.96 -12.24 -15.46
C PHE A 233 -0.13 -12.08 -14.16
N GLU A 234 0.58 -13.13 -13.70
CA GLU A 234 1.44 -13.08 -12.51
C GLU A 234 2.57 -12.05 -12.68
N TYR A 235 3.19 -11.95 -13.85
CA TYR A 235 4.20 -10.93 -14.14
C TYR A 235 3.65 -9.53 -13.95
N TYR A 236 2.46 -9.24 -14.51
CA TYR A 236 1.85 -7.91 -14.42
C TYR A 236 1.48 -7.53 -12.99
N MET A 237 1.01 -8.46 -12.19
CA MET A 237 0.78 -8.23 -10.77
C MET A 237 2.08 -7.99 -10.01
N ASN A 238 3.05 -8.87 -10.19
CA ASN A 238 4.25 -8.89 -9.36
C ASN A 238 5.27 -7.80 -9.72
N ARG A 239 5.26 -7.27 -10.94
CA ARG A 239 6.13 -6.15 -11.34
C ARG A 239 5.90 -4.90 -10.48
N GLU A 240 4.66 -4.65 -10.07
CA GLU A 240 4.30 -3.54 -9.21
C GLU A 240 4.88 -3.73 -7.80
N TYR A 241 4.77 -4.93 -7.24
CA TYR A 241 5.35 -5.22 -5.94
C TYR A 241 6.88 -5.15 -5.96
N ALA A 242 7.51 -5.55 -7.05
CA ALA A 242 8.94 -5.36 -7.25
C ALA A 242 9.32 -3.86 -7.26
N TYR A 243 8.52 -3.00 -7.90
CA TYR A 243 8.73 -1.55 -7.89
C TYR A 243 8.63 -0.96 -6.49
N ASN A 244 7.62 -1.35 -5.74
CA ASN A 244 7.42 -0.90 -4.37
C ASN A 244 8.55 -1.37 -3.44
N ARG A 245 8.97 -2.64 -3.55
CA ARG A 245 10.12 -3.18 -2.84
C ARG A 245 11.40 -2.38 -3.13
N ASP A 246 11.61 -2.00 -4.38
CA ASP A 246 12.79 -1.27 -4.84
C ASP A 246 12.67 0.25 -4.61
N ARG A 247 11.58 0.69 -3.95
CA ARG A 247 11.30 2.08 -3.60
C ARG A 247 11.22 3.02 -4.80
N GLY A 248 10.78 2.52 -5.96
CA GLY A 248 10.71 3.26 -7.20
C GLY A 248 12.09 3.70 -7.72
N LYS A 249 13.16 2.96 -7.41
CA LYS A 249 14.52 3.28 -7.83
C LYS A 249 15.11 2.16 -8.67
N CYS A 250 15.97 2.53 -9.61
CA CYS A 250 16.77 1.57 -10.36
C CYS A 250 17.65 0.76 -9.41
N LYS A 251 17.60 -0.57 -9.52
CA LYS A 251 18.38 -1.47 -8.64
C LYS A 251 19.89 -1.36 -8.85
N CYS A 252 20.35 -0.94 -10.04
CA CYS A 252 21.77 -0.76 -10.34
C CYS A 252 22.25 0.62 -9.90
N CYS A 253 21.82 1.69 -10.57
CA CYS A 253 22.36 3.03 -10.36
C CYS A 253 21.63 3.84 -9.26
N GLY A 254 20.46 3.40 -8.82
CA GLY A 254 19.69 4.08 -7.76
C GLY A 254 18.90 5.32 -8.19
N ILE A 255 18.90 5.68 -9.50
CA ILE A 255 18.09 6.79 -10.01
C ILE A 255 16.61 6.55 -9.70
N GLU A 256 15.87 7.60 -9.41
CA GLU A 256 14.44 7.53 -9.19
C GLU A 256 13.69 7.30 -10.51
N LEU A 257 12.87 6.26 -10.57
CA LEU A 257 12.13 5.84 -11.75
C LEU A 257 10.76 6.55 -11.79
N THR A 258 10.77 7.85 -12.10
CA THR A 258 9.56 8.66 -12.32
C THR A 258 8.82 8.24 -13.59
N SER A 259 7.66 8.85 -13.87
CA SER A 259 6.92 8.63 -15.12
C SER A 259 7.74 8.96 -16.37
N GLU A 260 8.62 9.96 -16.27
CA GLU A 260 9.44 10.47 -17.38
C GLU A 260 10.68 9.61 -17.68
N VAL A 261 11.12 8.80 -16.71
CA VAL A 261 12.30 7.96 -16.86
C VAL A 261 11.92 6.63 -17.52
N PRO A 262 12.43 6.33 -18.74
CA PRO A 262 12.24 5.03 -19.38
C PRO A 262 12.77 3.92 -18.48
N LYS A 263 11.93 2.89 -18.25
CA LYS A 263 12.21 1.85 -17.26
C LYS A 263 11.65 0.49 -17.68
N HIS A 264 12.33 -0.55 -17.21
CA HIS A 264 11.96 -1.93 -17.50
C HIS A 264 11.91 -2.76 -16.22
N CYS A 265 10.89 -3.60 -16.10
CA CYS A 265 10.87 -4.67 -15.09
C CYS A 265 11.58 -5.90 -15.67
N HIS A 266 12.76 -6.16 -15.15
CA HIS A 266 13.72 -7.17 -15.63
C HIS A 266 13.57 -8.46 -14.84
N HIS A 267 13.58 -9.62 -15.53
CA HIS A 267 13.73 -10.93 -14.89
C HIS A 267 15.20 -11.16 -14.55
N ILE A 268 15.51 -11.34 -13.27
CA ILE A 268 16.89 -11.51 -12.79
C ILE A 268 17.50 -12.82 -13.36
N GLN A 269 16.75 -13.91 -13.27
CA GLN A 269 17.08 -15.20 -13.89
C GLN A 269 16.01 -15.50 -14.95
N ASN A 270 16.45 -15.69 -16.17
CA ASN A 270 15.59 -15.82 -17.34
C ASN A 270 15.21 -17.27 -17.68
N THR A 271 15.89 -18.22 -17.06
CA THR A 271 15.78 -19.67 -17.29
C THR A 271 14.90 -20.38 -16.30
N LEU A 272 14.41 -19.68 -15.26
CA LEU A 272 13.56 -20.29 -14.23
C LEU A 272 12.24 -20.83 -14.82
N HIS A 273 11.76 -21.90 -14.18
CA HIS A 273 10.45 -22.47 -14.50
C HIS A 273 9.32 -21.43 -14.35
N ILE A 274 8.24 -21.60 -15.10
CA ILE A 274 7.12 -20.65 -15.17
C ILE A 274 6.52 -20.33 -13.81
N ASP A 275 6.50 -21.27 -12.86
CA ASP A 275 5.97 -21.08 -11.51
C ASP A 275 6.88 -20.21 -10.61
N SER A 276 8.10 -19.94 -11.05
CA SER A 276 9.11 -19.20 -10.27
C SER A 276 9.61 -17.94 -10.97
N ILE A 277 9.52 -17.88 -12.31
CA ILE A 277 10.11 -16.80 -13.10
C ILE A 277 9.50 -15.44 -12.78
N ASN A 278 8.20 -15.39 -12.51
CA ASN A 278 7.44 -14.18 -12.26
C ASN A 278 7.29 -13.83 -10.77
N LYS A 279 7.96 -14.56 -9.86
CA LYS A 279 7.98 -14.20 -8.43
C LYS A 279 8.64 -12.84 -8.22
N VAL A 280 8.13 -12.06 -7.27
CA VAL A 280 8.66 -10.72 -6.91
C VAL A 280 10.17 -10.74 -6.67
N SER A 281 10.69 -11.82 -6.07
CA SER A 281 12.13 -12.01 -5.82
C SER A 281 12.99 -12.08 -7.09
N ASN A 282 12.39 -12.52 -8.20
CA ASN A 282 13.07 -12.62 -9.50
C ASN A 282 12.83 -11.42 -10.42
N LEU A 283 12.13 -10.40 -9.97
CA LEU A 283 11.86 -9.18 -10.73
C LEU A 283 12.66 -8.01 -10.17
N ALA A 284 13.24 -7.18 -11.03
CA ALA A 284 13.98 -5.98 -10.66
C ALA A 284 13.66 -4.83 -11.61
N TRP A 285 13.42 -3.63 -11.06
CA TRP A 285 13.24 -2.45 -11.87
C TRP A 285 14.57 -1.79 -12.21
N LEU A 286 14.82 -1.58 -13.48
CA LEU A 286 16.00 -0.94 -14.03
C LEU A 286 15.59 0.26 -14.91
N CYS A 287 16.37 1.33 -14.89
CA CYS A 287 16.25 2.35 -15.94
C CYS A 287 16.71 1.75 -17.29
N ALA A 288 16.27 2.33 -18.40
CA ALA A 288 16.59 1.81 -19.74
C ALA A 288 18.10 1.63 -19.95
N VAL A 289 18.91 2.60 -19.50
CA VAL A 289 20.37 2.57 -19.61
C VAL A 289 20.98 1.37 -18.87
N CYS A 290 20.61 1.16 -17.62
CA CYS A 290 21.11 0.00 -16.86
C CYS A 290 20.59 -1.33 -17.42
N HIS A 291 19.35 -1.36 -17.91
CA HIS A 291 18.76 -2.53 -18.54
C HIS A 291 19.53 -2.92 -19.82
N GLU A 292 19.84 -1.94 -20.65
CA GLU A 292 20.65 -2.12 -21.86
C GLU A 292 22.03 -2.65 -21.52
N MET A 293 22.74 -2.04 -20.56
CA MET A 293 24.05 -2.51 -20.11
C MET A 293 24.02 -3.96 -19.60
N VAL A 294 22.96 -4.38 -18.91
CA VAL A 294 22.81 -5.77 -18.46
C VAL A 294 22.73 -6.73 -19.65
N HIS A 295 22.05 -6.36 -20.72
CA HIS A 295 21.82 -7.23 -21.89
C HIS A 295 22.94 -7.19 -22.92
N THR A 296 23.55 -6.02 -23.19
CA THR A 296 24.57 -5.85 -24.24
C THR A 296 25.98 -6.28 -23.81
N GLY A 297 26.24 -6.33 -22.50
CA GLY A 297 27.58 -6.60 -22.00
C GLY A 297 28.52 -5.40 -21.99
N THR A 298 28.08 -4.25 -22.51
CA THR A 298 28.88 -3.01 -22.54
C THR A 298 28.61 -2.16 -21.30
N VAL A 299 29.64 -1.56 -20.72
CA VAL A 299 29.49 -0.55 -19.66
C VAL A 299 29.70 0.82 -20.25
N PHE A 300 28.72 1.72 -20.10
CA PHE A 300 28.82 3.05 -20.65
C PHE A 300 29.76 3.95 -19.82
N PRO A 301 30.42 4.95 -20.45
CA PRO A 301 31.26 5.91 -19.74
C PRO A 301 30.51 6.61 -18.61
N GLY A 302 31.20 6.92 -17.50
CA GLY A 302 30.61 7.64 -16.37
C GLY A 302 29.85 6.79 -15.34
N VAL A 303 29.78 5.47 -15.53
CA VAL A 303 29.17 4.56 -14.57
C VAL A 303 30.12 4.34 -13.38
N THR A 304 29.58 4.46 -12.15
CA THR A 304 30.38 4.23 -10.93
C THR A 304 30.75 2.73 -10.81
N ALA A 305 31.92 2.42 -10.22
CA ALA A 305 32.36 1.06 -9.99
C ALA A 305 31.31 0.19 -9.28
N LYS A 306 30.61 0.76 -8.29
CA LYS A 306 29.51 0.09 -7.57
C LYS A 306 28.32 -0.25 -8.46
N THR A 307 28.03 0.58 -9.44
CA THR A 307 26.95 0.33 -10.40
C THR A 307 27.36 -0.73 -11.41
N ALA A 308 28.61 -0.68 -11.90
CA ALA A 308 29.17 -1.69 -12.79
C ALA A 308 29.14 -3.09 -12.13
N GLU A 309 29.61 -3.22 -10.89
CA GLU A 309 29.54 -4.48 -10.12
C GLU A 309 28.10 -5.04 -10.03
N LYS A 310 27.10 -4.19 -9.82
CA LYS A 310 25.72 -4.65 -9.80
C LYS A 310 25.21 -5.11 -11.17
N ILE A 311 25.62 -4.43 -12.23
CA ILE A 311 25.29 -4.81 -13.61
C ILE A 311 25.87 -6.18 -13.91
N ASP A 312 27.13 -6.42 -13.55
CA ASP A 312 27.79 -7.73 -13.76
C ASP A 312 27.09 -8.84 -12.99
N LYS A 313 26.67 -8.61 -11.73
CA LYS A 313 25.87 -9.57 -10.97
C LYS A 313 24.53 -9.93 -11.64
N TYR A 314 23.88 -8.99 -12.32
CA TYR A 314 22.68 -9.27 -13.09
C TYR A 314 22.98 -10.06 -14.37
N ARG A 315 24.09 -9.75 -15.06
CA ARG A 315 24.55 -10.49 -16.24
C ARG A 315 24.86 -11.95 -15.93
N GLU A 316 25.57 -12.21 -14.84
CA GLU A 316 25.88 -13.57 -14.39
C GLU A 316 24.59 -14.37 -14.15
N LYS A 317 23.61 -13.77 -13.46
CA LYS A 317 22.33 -14.43 -13.18
C LYS A 317 21.46 -14.66 -14.40
N LEU A 318 21.61 -13.84 -15.46
CA LEU A 318 20.92 -14.05 -16.72
C LEU A 318 21.45 -15.26 -17.51
N ARG A 319 22.73 -15.61 -17.29
CA ARG A 319 23.40 -16.72 -17.99
C ARG A 319 23.20 -18.07 -17.27
N MET A 320 22.82 -18.04 -16.00
CA MET A 320 22.43 -19.22 -15.22
C MET A 320 20.97 -19.61 -15.53
#